data_3982bbc0e3d79e71ab5632cb30c83182
#
_entry.id   3982bbc0e3d79e71ab5632cb30c83182
#
_cell.length_a   1.000
_cell.length_b   1.000
_cell.length_c   1.000
_cell.angle_alpha   90.00
_cell.angle_beta   90.00
_cell.angle_gamma   90.00
#
_symmetry.space_group_name_H-M   'P 1'
#
loop_
_entity.id
_entity.type
_entity.pdbx_description
1 polymer ?
#
loop_
_entity_poly.entity_id
_entity_poly.type
_entity_poly.pdbx_seq_one_letter_code
_entity_poly.pdbx_strand_id
1 'polypeptide(L)'
;MATYISLITETQLGETHIDESVARATRIREEAGKFGVTVTGMYWTMGEFDGVLIFDAGKDEEAAAFLHHVTSKGMVRTRTLRAFDSDSARSILQKVANKE
;
A
#
# COMPACT_ATOMS: atom_id res chain seq x y z
N MET A 1 11.34 8.90 4.76
CA MET A 1 10.17 8.48 3.99
C MET A 1 9.23 7.68 4.87
N ALA A 2 7.97 7.79 4.61
CA ALA A 2 6.96 7.05 5.37
C ALA A 2 6.62 5.76 4.64
N THR A 3 6.41 4.70 5.42
CA THR A 3 6.05 3.37 4.88
C THR A 3 4.57 3.12 5.11
N TYR A 4 3.92 2.55 4.10
CA TYR A 4 2.51 2.20 4.13
C TYR A 4 2.34 0.75 3.72
N ILE A 5 1.41 0.07 4.37
CA ILE A 5 1.03 -1.30 4.01
C ILE A 5 -0.44 -1.23 3.62
N SER A 6 -0.72 -1.56 2.36
CA SER A 6 -2.07 -1.53 1.82
C SER A 6 -2.57 -2.96 1.66
N LEU A 7 -3.67 -3.25 2.32
CA LEU A 7 -4.36 -4.54 2.23
C LEU A 7 -5.36 -4.45 1.09
N ILE A 8 -5.25 -5.35 0.14
CA ILE A 8 -5.96 -5.28 -1.13
C ILE A 8 -7.08 -6.31 -1.16
N THR A 9 -8.27 -5.86 -1.58
CA THR A 9 -9.41 -6.75 -1.83
C THR A 9 -9.87 -6.53 -3.27
N GLU A 10 -10.00 -7.62 -4.03
CA GLU A 10 -10.57 -7.55 -5.38
C GLU A 10 -12.05 -7.20 -5.28
N THR A 11 -12.50 -6.30 -6.15
CA THR A 11 -13.94 -6.05 -6.31
C THR A 11 -14.54 -7.17 -7.16
N GLN A 12 -15.87 -7.18 -7.31
CA GLN A 12 -16.49 -8.12 -8.22
C GLN A 12 -15.93 -7.97 -9.64
N LEU A 13 -15.71 -6.75 -10.09
CA LEU A 13 -15.09 -6.49 -11.40
C LEU A 13 -13.66 -7.03 -11.44
N GLY A 14 -12.89 -6.84 -10.38
CA GLY A 14 -11.52 -7.34 -10.30
C GLY A 14 -11.48 -8.87 -10.36
N GLU A 15 -12.39 -9.53 -9.67
CA GLU A 15 -12.48 -10.99 -9.70
C GLU A 15 -12.81 -11.52 -11.10
N THR A 16 -13.66 -10.81 -11.83
CA THR A 16 -13.98 -11.15 -13.20
C THR A 16 -12.74 -11.11 -14.13
N HIS A 17 -11.77 -10.26 -13.78
CA HIS A 17 -10.54 -10.07 -14.55
C HIS A 17 -9.31 -10.51 -13.74
N ILE A 18 -9.46 -11.52 -12.90
CA ILE A 18 -8.39 -11.93 -11.96
C ILE A 18 -7.14 -12.43 -12.69
N ASP A 19 -7.29 -13.01 -13.86
CA ASP A 19 -6.17 -13.47 -14.68
C ASP A 19 -5.25 -12.33 -15.12
N GLU A 20 -5.71 -11.07 -15.06
CA GLU A 20 -4.92 -9.89 -15.40
C GLU A 20 -4.26 -9.24 -14.18
N SER A 21 -4.42 -9.83 -13.00
CA SER A 21 -4.01 -9.23 -11.74
C SER A 21 -2.50 -8.93 -11.70
N VAL A 22 -1.67 -9.84 -12.17
CA VAL A 22 -0.21 -9.64 -12.18
C VAL A 22 0.18 -8.50 -13.12
N ALA A 23 -0.43 -8.46 -14.30
CA ALA A 23 -0.15 -7.40 -15.27
C ALA A 23 -0.58 -6.03 -14.72
N ARG A 24 -1.73 -5.96 -14.06
CA ARG A 24 -2.21 -4.73 -13.42
C ARG A 24 -1.25 -4.25 -12.35
N ALA A 25 -0.82 -5.16 -11.49
CA ALA A 25 0.09 -4.84 -10.38
C ALA A 25 1.44 -4.36 -10.91
N THR A 26 1.94 -4.97 -11.97
CA THR A 26 3.19 -4.57 -12.59
C THR A 26 3.11 -3.13 -13.13
N ARG A 27 1.99 -2.78 -13.78
CA ARG A 27 1.77 -1.41 -14.26
C ARG A 27 1.73 -0.41 -13.10
N ILE A 28 1.05 -0.77 -12.03
CA ILE A 28 0.95 0.08 -10.84
C ILE A 28 2.36 0.35 -10.27
N ARG A 29 3.18 -0.68 -10.17
CA ARG A 29 4.56 -0.54 -9.70
C ARG A 29 5.36 0.40 -10.62
N GLU A 30 5.24 0.23 -11.92
CA GLU A 30 5.95 1.06 -12.88
C GLU A 30 5.49 2.53 -12.83
N GLU A 31 4.22 2.76 -12.54
CA GLU A 31 3.64 4.10 -12.50
C GLU A 31 3.82 4.80 -11.15
N ALA A 32 4.22 4.07 -10.11
CA ALA A 32 4.32 4.62 -8.75
C ALA A 32 5.22 5.86 -8.66
N GLY A 33 6.30 5.88 -9.42
CA GLY A 33 7.24 7.01 -9.43
C GLY A 33 6.60 8.33 -9.83
N LYS A 34 5.54 8.30 -10.63
CA LYS A 34 4.81 9.51 -11.03
C LYS A 34 4.15 10.20 -9.83
N PHE A 35 3.94 9.46 -8.75
CA PHE A 35 3.30 9.96 -7.53
C PHE A 35 4.32 10.19 -6.40
N GLY A 36 5.63 10.05 -6.69
CA GLY A 36 6.64 10.14 -5.65
C GLY A 36 6.67 8.92 -4.74
N VAL A 37 6.20 7.78 -5.22
CA VAL A 37 6.04 6.55 -4.44
C VAL A 37 6.99 5.48 -4.97
N THR A 38 7.59 4.72 -4.04
CA THR A 38 8.41 3.55 -4.35
C THR A 38 7.74 2.31 -3.76
N VAL A 39 7.38 1.36 -4.62
CA VAL A 39 6.82 0.08 -4.18
C VAL A 39 7.97 -0.81 -3.74
N THR A 40 7.94 -1.26 -2.48
CA THR A 40 8.98 -2.08 -1.89
C THR A 40 8.56 -3.54 -1.72
N GLY A 41 7.27 -3.83 -1.76
CA GLY A 41 6.77 -5.20 -1.66
C GLY A 41 5.40 -5.33 -2.31
N MET A 42 5.15 -6.50 -2.87
CA MET A 42 3.90 -6.79 -3.53
C MET A 42 3.68 -8.30 -3.47
N TYR A 43 2.58 -8.71 -2.84
CA TYR A 43 2.28 -10.11 -2.62
C TYR A 43 0.81 -10.39 -2.88
N TRP A 44 0.52 -11.55 -3.45
CA TRP A 44 -0.83 -12.10 -3.53
C TRP A 44 -1.04 -13.02 -2.34
N THR A 45 -2.16 -12.87 -1.67
CA THR A 45 -2.43 -13.60 -0.43
C THR A 45 -3.73 -14.39 -0.57
N MET A 46 -3.89 -15.39 0.28
CA MET A 46 -5.15 -16.09 0.43
C MET A 46 -5.71 -15.79 1.82
N GLY A 47 -7.03 -15.88 1.99
CA GLY A 47 -7.69 -15.56 3.24
C GLY A 47 -8.53 -14.31 3.10
N GLU A 48 -8.53 -13.49 4.13
CA GLU A 48 -9.39 -12.30 4.18
C GLU A 48 -9.05 -11.26 3.10
N PHE A 49 -7.76 -11.12 2.77
CA PHE A 49 -7.32 -10.16 1.76
C PHE A 49 -6.70 -10.90 0.59
N ASP A 50 -6.80 -10.28 -0.59
CA ASP A 50 -6.31 -10.88 -1.83
C ASP A 50 -4.86 -10.50 -2.13
N GLY A 51 -4.36 -9.45 -1.50
CA GLY A 51 -2.98 -9.05 -1.71
C GLY A 51 -2.52 -8.01 -0.71
N VAL A 52 -1.21 -7.76 -0.73
CA VAL A 52 -0.55 -6.78 0.10
C VAL A 52 0.38 -5.95 -0.78
N LEU A 53 0.29 -4.65 -0.66
CA LEU A 53 1.16 -3.70 -1.35
C LEU A 53 1.88 -2.88 -0.31
N ILE A 54 3.21 -2.90 -0.33
CA ILE A 54 4.03 -2.15 0.60
C ILE A 54 4.77 -1.08 -0.17
N PHE A 55 4.68 0.16 0.29
CA PHE A 55 5.32 1.26 -0.43
C PHE A 55 5.77 2.38 0.51
N ASP A 56 6.73 3.16 0.03
CA ASP A 56 7.24 4.34 0.72
C ASP A 56 6.82 5.59 -0.05
N ALA A 57 6.48 6.63 0.68
CA ALA A 57 6.18 7.95 0.10
C ALA A 57 6.77 9.03 0.99
N GLY A 58 7.14 10.16 0.37
CA GLY A 58 7.70 11.28 1.11
C GLY A 58 6.65 12.09 1.85
N LYS A 59 5.41 12.10 1.34
CA LYS A 59 4.30 12.87 1.90
C LYS A 59 3.02 12.05 1.86
N ASP A 60 2.14 12.31 2.82
CA ASP A 60 0.84 11.65 2.88
C ASP A 60 0.02 11.92 1.62
N GLU A 61 0.10 13.13 1.07
CA GLU A 61 -0.63 13.49 -0.15
C GLU A 61 -0.19 12.66 -1.35
N GLU A 62 1.11 12.34 -1.43
CA GLU A 62 1.63 11.46 -2.48
C GLU A 62 1.10 10.04 -2.33
N ALA A 63 1.10 9.55 -1.08
CA ALA A 63 0.55 8.23 -0.78
C ALA A 63 -0.94 8.17 -1.12
N ALA A 64 -1.70 9.19 -0.74
CA ALA A 64 -3.13 9.25 -1.01
C ALA A 64 -3.42 9.29 -2.51
N ALA A 65 -2.69 10.10 -3.26
CA ALA A 65 -2.85 10.19 -4.71
C ALA A 65 -2.56 8.85 -5.38
N PHE A 66 -1.49 8.19 -4.95
CA PHE A 66 -1.15 6.86 -5.46
C PHE A 66 -2.26 5.84 -5.18
N LEU A 67 -2.82 5.85 -3.97
CA LEU A 67 -3.91 4.93 -3.62
C LEU A 67 -5.17 5.20 -4.45
N HIS A 68 -5.50 6.45 -4.70
CA HIS A 68 -6.61 6.77 -5.61
C HIS A 68 -6.33 6.28 -7.02
N HIS A 69 -5.10 6.37 -7.47
CA HIS A 69 -4.72 5.82 -8.77
C HIS A 69 -4.91 4.29 -8.79
N VAL A 70 -4.49 3.61 -7.72
CA VAL A 70 -4.63 2.15 -7.61
C VAL A 70 -6.09 1.72 -7.70
N THR A 71 -7.00 2.47 -7.06
CA THR A 71 -8.41 2.10 -7.01
C THR A 71 -9.24 2.67 -8.16
N SER A 72 -8.67 3.55 -8.98
CA SER A 72 -9.43 4.35 -9.95
C SER A 72 -10.16 3.55 -11.01
N LYS A 73 -9.68 2.34 -11.33
CA LYS A 73 -10.31 1.49 -12.33
C LYS A 73 -11.35 0.54 -11.76
N GLY A 74 -11.58 0.60 -10.44
CA GLY A 74 -12.62 -0.18 -9.80
C GLY A 74 -12.31 -1.66 -9.62
N MET A 75 -11.07 -2.09 -9.87
CA MET A 75 -10.69 -3.50 -9.80
C MET A 75 -10.40 -3.95 -8.37
N VAL A 76 -9.91 -3.04 -7.51
CA VAL A 76 -9.52 -3.34 -6.14
C VAL A 76 -10.01 -2.26 -5.18
N ARG A 77 -10.15 -2.67 -3.92
CA ARG A 77 -10.30 -1.78 -2.78
C ARG A 77 -9.06 -1.91 -1.92
N THR A 78 -8.73 -0.84 -1.21
CA THR A 78 -7.55 -0.82 -0.36
C THR A 78 -7.90 -0.41 1.05
N ARG A 79 -7.23 -1.04 2.01
CA ARG A 79 -7.21 -0.60 3.41
C ARG A 79 -5.74 -0.38 3.75
N THR A 80 -5.37 0.85 4.00
CA THR A 80 -3.98 1.22 4.14
C THR A 80 -3.64 1.57 5.57
N LEU A 81 -2.53 1.01 6.03
CA LEU A 81 -1.98 1.21 7.36
C LEU A 81 -0.70 2.02 7.23
N ARG A 82 -0.52 2.99 8.12
CA ARG A 82 0.77 3.65 8.27
C ARG A 82 1.67 2.70 9.07
N ALA A 83 2.81 2.34 8.51
CA ALA A 83 3.71 1.37 9.13
C ALA A 83 4.96 2.06 9.66
N PHE A 84 5.53 1.50 10.71
CA PHE A 84 6.75 1.98 11.34
C PHE A 84 7.71 0.81 11.48
N ASP A 85 8.96 1.00 11.07
CA ASP A 85 9.97 -0.02 11.27
C ASP A 85 10.37 -0.07 12.77
N SER A 86 11.25 -0.99 13.12
CA SER A 86 11.62 -1.19 14.53
C SER A 86 12.31 0.04 15.14
N ASP A 87 13.11 0.76 14.36
CA ASP A 87 13.76 1.96 14.86
C ASP A 87 12.77 3.09 15.15
N SER A 88 11.84 3.31 14.21
CA SER A 88 10.77 4.30 14.40
C SER A 88 9.86 3.91 15.55
N ALA A 89 9.50 2.63 15.64
CA ALA A 89 8.68 2.13 16.75
C ALA A 89 9.36 2.33 18.10
N ARG A 90 10.68 2.09 18.17
CA ARG A 90 11.44 2.33 19.37
C ARG A 90 11.37 3.80 19.79
N SER A 91 11.53 4.73 18.84
CA SER A 91 11.44 6.16 19.14
C SER A 91 10.06 6.55 19.66
N ILE A 92 9.00 5.99 19.04
CA ILE A 92 7.61 6.24 19.47
C ILE A 92 7.42 5.76 20.92
N LEU A 93 7.89 4.55 21.22
CA LEU A 93 7.70 3.96 22.54
C LEU A 93 8.54 4.66 23.61
N GLN A 94 9.67 5.24 23.25
CA GLN A 94 10.47 6.06 24.17
C GLN A 94 9.70 7.30 24.60
N LYS A 95 8.89 7.89 23.71
CA LYS A 95 8.04 9.03 24.07
C LYS A 95 6.99 8.65 25.10
N VAL A 96 6.49 7.42 25.04
CA VAL A 96 5.56 6.91 26.06
C VAL A 96 6.26 6.71 27.39
N ALA A 97 7.48 6.18 27.38
CA ALA A 97 8.26 5.93 28.59
C ALA A 97 8.73 7.23 29.26
N ASN A 98 9.00 8.28 28.44
CA ASN A 98 9.54 9.55 28.91
C ASN A 98 8.47 10.64 28.94
N LYS A 99 7.25 10.30 29.29
CA LYS A 99 6.09 11.20 29.22
C LYS A 99 6.08 12.29 30.29
N GLU A 100 7.04 12.30 31.17
CA GLU A 100 7.24 13.40 32.08
C GLU A 100 8.01 14.52 31.39
#